data_2a87389d9f4568e796bf343a5d32d459
#
_entry.id   2a87389d9f4568e796bf343a5d32d459
#
_cell.length_a   1.000
_cell.length_b   1.000
_cell.length_c   1.000
_cell.angle_alpha   90.00
_cell.angle_beta   90.00
_cell.angle_gamma   90.00
#
_symmetry.space_group_name_H-M   'P 1'
#
loop_
_entity.id
_entity.type
_entity.pdbx_description
1 polymer ?
#
loop_
_entity_poly.entity_id
_entity_poly.type
_entity_poly.pdbx_seq_one_letter_code
_entity_poly.pdbx_strand_id
1 'polypeptide(L)'
;MSKTHTRAQVSPCRNVLGIFLVLCGSLLAASATGSSGRGASAAKPPPRIEVDLDAFDASKKSMALPNGESLAYIDRGERTGPAVVLIHGYTDNARDWVPMLPYLSKRYRLILVDIRGHGQSSKPECCYTRLDFAYDIKLLLDALGVQKADIVGHSLGSIIAQTFAEYWPERTAHVVLVSSTGGSPPGRPKKPPPFDFAAEIRKLKEPIEADSPFMIAWWDSPTPVDPDFIRRQRKDAAGIPLRVWLAVLDQALPANNIYGDLQNSLPRLKAPTLLIWGSKDPIMEEDVRQSLRDALPNAKVKTFDGLGHNPFWEDPRGVAEVINAFLSTPN
;
A
#
# COMPACT_ATOMS: atom_id res chain seq x y z
N MET A 1 -20.49 65.72 -2.43
CA MET A 1 -19.08 65.48 -2.07
C MET A 1 -18.63 64.20 -2.75
N SER A 2 -17.70 64.34 -3.65
CA SER A 2 -17.25 63.43 -4.70
C SER A 2 -16.66 62.11 -4.18
N LYS A 3 -17.11 60.96 -4.74
CA LYS A 3 -16.43 59.64 -4.62
C LYS A 3 -15.82 59.33 -5.98
N THR A 4 -14.54 59.35 -6.05
CA THR A 4 -13.74 58.89 -7.19
C THR A 4 -13.66 57.35 -7.23
N HIS A 5 -14.14 56.77 -8.32
CA HIS A 5 -13.96 55.36 -8.65
C HIS A 5 -12.65 55.21 -9.45
N THR A 6 -11.73 54.44 -8.92
CA THR A 6 -10.53 53.99 -9.64
C THR A 6 -10.81 52.60 -10.25
N ARG A 7 -10.85 52.59 -11.61
CA ARG A 7 -10.94 51.36 -12.42
C ARG A 7 -9.55 50.69 -12.47
N ALA A 8 -9.45 49.45 -12.02
CA ALA A 8 -8.28 48.64 -12.29
C ALA A 8 -8.38 47.99 -13.67
N GLN A 9 -7.37 48.20 -14.47
CA GLN A 9 -7.19 47.58 -15.79
C GLN A 9 -6.76 46.14 -15.64
N VAL A 10 -7.45 45.22 -16.32
CA VAL A 10 -7.10 43.81 -16.46
C VAL A 10 -6.28 43.67 -17.73
N SER A 11 -5.05 43.22 -17.61
CA SER A 11 -4.20 42.78 -18.72
C SER A 11 -4.41 41.30 -19.01
N PRO A 12 -4.46 40.89 -20.28
CA PRO A 12 -4.65 39.48 -20.63
C PRO A 12 -3.33 38.69 -20.53
N CYS A 13 -3.30 37.66 -19.75
CA CYS A 13 -2.21 36.66 -19.71
C CYS A 13 -2.29 35.76 -20.94
N ARG A 14 -1.19 35.73 -21.69
CA ARG A 14 -0.94 34.88 -22.85
C ARG A 14 -0.77 33.42 -22.41
N ASN A 15 -1.49 32.53 -23.07
CA ASN A 15 -1.27 31.08 -23.07
C ASN A 15 0.14 30.74 -23.56
N VAL A 16 0.89 30.03 -22.78
CA VAL A 16 2.10 29.30 -23.23
C VAL A 16 1.82 27.83 -23.12
N LEU A 17 1.51 27.23 -24.24
CA LEU A 17 1.38 25.79 -24.46
C LEU A 17 2.81 25.25 -24.62
N GLY A 18 3.35 24.59 -23.59
CA GLY A 18 4.63 23.91 -23.65
C GLY A 18 4.47 22.49 -24.17
N ILE A 19 4.70 22.30 -25.46
CA ILE A 19 4.80 20.97 -26.12
C ILE A 19 6.20 20.45 -25.84
N PHE A 20 6.33 19.34 -25.12
CA PHE A 20 7.56 18.57 -25.07
C PHE A 20 7.67 17.68 -26.29
N LEU A 21 8.46 18.13 -27.27
CA LEU A 21 8.91 17.33 -28.41
C LEU A 21 10.12 16.48 -27.97
N VAL A 22 9.96 15.16 -28.06
CA VAL A 22 11.08 14.23 -28.03
C VAL A 22 11.81 14.32 -29.36
N LEU A 23 13.01 14.88 -29.37
CA LEU A 23 13.89 14.92 -30.55
C LEU A 23 14.68 13.61 -30.66
N CYS A 24 14.31 12.83 -31.69
CA CYS A 24 15.13 11.78 -32.24
C CYS A 24 16.29 12.42 -33.00
N GLY A 25 17.49 12.35 -32.46
CA GLY A 25 18.71 12.86 -33.10
C GLY A 25 19.48 11.77 -33.83
N SER A 26 19.72 12.05 -35.09
CA SER A 26 20.36 11.22 -36.12
C SER A 26 21.85 10.96 -35.87
N LEU A 27 22.31 9.82 -36.37
CA LEU A 27 23.66 9.31 -36.44
C LEU A 27 24.70 10.33 -36.95
N LEU A 28 25.84 10.38 -36.27
CA LEU A 28 27.14 10.70 -36.86
C LEU A 28 28.13 9.67 -36.35
N ALA A 29 28.70 8.93 -37.30
CA ALA A 29 29.75 7.95 -37.06
C ALA A 29 31.08 8.65 -36.78
N ALA A 30 31.71 8.32 -35.69
CA ALA A 30 33.10 8.62 -35.45
C ALA A 30 33.82 7.36 -34.91
N SER A 31 34.92 7.05 -35.53
CA SER A 31 35.71 5.82 -35.43
C SER A 31 36.38 5.61 -34.08
N ALA A 32 36.50 4.34 -33.74
CA ALA A 32 37.01 3.65 -32.60
C ALA A 32 38.36 4.12 -32.04
N THR A 33 38.46 4.16 -30.74
CA THR A 33 39.61 3.61 -29.98
C THR A 33 39.07 2.96 -28.70
N GLY A 34 39.56 1.74 -28.43
CA GLY A 34 38.98 0.84 -27.44
C GLY A 34 39.06 1.37 -26.00
N SER A 35 37.93 1.23 -25.31
CA SER A 35 37.83 1.25 -23.86
C SER A 35 37.01 0.04 -23.47
N SER A 36 37.57 -0.79 -22.61
CA SER A 36 36.97 -1.99 -22.05
C SER A 36 35.57 -1.66 -21.46
N GLY A 37 34.52 -2.01 -22.18
CA GLY A 37 33.13 -1.86 -21.72
C GLY A 37 32.91 -2.70 -20.47
N ARG A 38 32.66 -2.07 -19.34
CA ARG A 38 31.90 -2.71 -18.25
C ARG A 38 30.52 -3.06 -18.84
N GLY A 39 30.31 -4.37 -19.02
CA GLY A 39 29.05 -4.86 -19.49
C GLY A 39 27.91 -4.31 -18.61
N ALA A 40 26.98 -3.61 -19.21
CA ALA A 40 25.72 -3.31 -18.57
C ALA A 40 25.12 -4.66 -18.16
N SER A 41 25.03 -4.91 -16.85
CA SER A 41 24.36 -6.08 -16.31
C SER A 41 22.93 -6.04 -16.88
N ALA A 42 22.58 -7.05 -17.68
CA ALA A 42 21.21 -7.18 -18.17
C ALA A 42 20.29 -7.18 -16.94
N ALA A 43 19.30 -6.29 -16.97
CA ALA A 43 18.32 -6.20 -15.89
C ALA A 43 17.73 -7.61 -15.66
N LYS A 44 17.71 -8.06 -14.41
CA LYS A 44 17.13 -9.34 -14.04
C LYS A 44 15.68 -9.36 -14.50
N PRO A 45 15.22 -10.42 -15.19
CA PRO A 45 13.82 -10.50 -15.60
C PRO A 45 12.91 -10.42 -14.36
N PRO A 46 11.69 -9.87 -14.49
CA PRO A 46 10.74 -9.79 -13.38
C PRO A 46 10.48 -11.18 -12.81
N PRO A 47 10.28 -11.29 -11.48
CA PRO A 47 9.88 -12.55 -10.87
C PRO A 47 8.54 -12.98 -11.47
N ARG A 48 8.52 -14.16 -12.09
CA ARG A 48 7.28 -14.71 -12.66
C ARG A 48 6.41 -15.24 -11.52
N ILE A 49 5.13 -14.90 -11.57
CA ILE A 49 4.13 -15.42 -10.65
C ILE A 49 3.62 -16.76 -11.21
N GLU A 50 3.97 -17.86 -10.52
CA GLU A 50 3.60 -19.22 -10.94
C GLU A 50 2.22 -19.66 -10.40
N VAL A 51 1.56 -18.80 -9.60
CA VAL A 51 0.24 -19.09 -9.04
C VAL A 51 -0.83 -18.79 -10.07
N ASP A 52 -1.77 -19.72 -10.26
CA ASP A 52 -2.99 -19.48 -11.02
C ASP A 52 -3.85 -18.45 -10.28
N LEU A 53 -3.90 -17.23 -10.80
CA LEU A 53 -4.59 -16.11 -10.16
C LEU A 53 -6.12 -16.25 -10.21
N ASP A 54 -6.68 -16.95 -11.21
CA ASP A 54 -8.11 -17.24 -11.28
C ASP A 54 -8.52 -18.26 -10.24
N ALA A 55 -7.75 -19.33 -10.12
CA ALA A 55 -7.95 -20.32 -9.07
C ALA A 55 -7.76 -19.73 -7.68
N PHE A 56 -6.79 -18.80 -7.50
CA PHE A 56 -6.61 -18.08 -6.25
C PHE A 56 -7.86 -17.28 -5.88
N ASP A 57 -8.39 -16.47 -6.79
CA ASP A 57 -9.59 -15.66 -6.53
C ASP A 57 -10.83 -16.52 -6.31
N ALA A 58 -10.98 -17.62 -7.04
CA ALA A 58 -12.08 -18.57 -6.86
C ALA A 58 -12.01 -19.31 -5.51
N SER A 59 -10.85 -19.38 -4.86
CA SER A 59 -10.67 -20.02 -3.55
C SER A 59 -11.10 -19.14 -2.36
N LYS A 60 -11.41 -17.85 -2.59
CA LYS A 60 -11.89 -16.94 -1.56
C LYS A 60 -13.21 -17.41 -0.97
N LYS A 61 -13.30 -17.36 0.35
CA LYS A 61 -14.51 -17.60 1.13
C LYS A 61 -15.12 -16.27 1.54
N SER A 62 -16.40 -16.24 1.81
CA SER A 62 -17.09 -15.07 2.36
C SER A 62 -17.48 -15.32 3.82
N MET A 63 -17.26 -14.34 4.69
CA MET A 63 -17.69 -14.33 6.09
C MET A 63 -18.60 -13.14 6.34
N ALA A 64 -19.86 -13.44 6.69
CA ALA A 64 -20.77 -12.41 7.20
C ALA A 64 -20.36 -12.02 8.62
N LEU A 65 -20.19 -10.74 8.88
CA LEU A 65 -19.76 -10.21 10.16
C LEU A 65 -20.97 -9.65 10.96
N PRO A 66 -20.91 -9.64 12.31
CA PRO A 66 -21.99 -9.12 13.15
C PRO A 66 -22.32 -7.64 12.93
N ASN A 67 -21.42 -6.86 12.36
CA ASN A 67 -21.64 -5.44 12.03
C ASN A 67 -22.37 -5.22 10.69
N GLY A 68 -22.82 -6.29 10.04
CA GLY A 68 -23.55 -6.23 8.77
C GLY A 68 -22.68 -6.30 7.52
N GLU A 69 -21.35 -6.27 7.68
CA GLU A 69 -20.42 -6.39 6.56
C GLU A 69 -20.15 -7.85 6.20
N SER A 70 -19.57 -8.05 5.02
CA SER A 70 -19.10 -9.35 4.55
C SER A 70 -17.68 -9.22 4.03
N LEU A 71 -16.77 -10.01 4.59
CA LEU A 71 -15.38 -10.04 4.13
C LEU A 71 -15.09 -11.30 3.32
N ALA A 72 -14.47 -11.10 2.16
CA ALA A 72 -13.85 -12.18 1.41
C ALA A 72 -12.44 -12.43 1.97
N TYR A 73 -12.09 -13.71 2.11
CA TYR A 73 -10.80 -14.10 2.68
C TYR A 73 -10.34 -15.46 2.16
N ILE A 74 -9.05 -15.71 2.28
CA ILE A 74 -8.42 -17.01 2.09
C ILE A 74 -7.83 -17.45 3.43
N ASP A 75 -8.13 -18.68 3.85
CA ASP A 75 -7.59 -19.33 5.06
C ASP A 75 -6.85 -20.60 4.62
N ARG A 76 -5.52 -20.55 4.62
CA ARG A 76 -4.66 -21.60 4.07
C ARG A 76 -3.43 -21.85 4.95
N GLY A 77 -2.72 -22.94 4.66
CA GLY A 77 -1.51 -23.33 5.38
C GLY A 77 -1.81 -24.21 6.58
N GLU A 78 -0.96 -24.19 7.60
CA GLU A 78 -1.06 -25.04 8.79
C GLU A 78 -2.14 -24.52 9.75
N ARG A 79 -3.28 -25.19 9.80
CA ARG A 79 -4.45 -24.72 10.56
C ARG A 79 -4.23 -24.60 12.07
N THR A 80 -3.31 -25.39 12.61
CA THR A 80 -2.93 -25.36 14.03
C THR A 80 -1.72 -24.48 14.31
N GLY A 81 -1.10 -23.97 13.25
CA GLY A 81 0.06 -23.08 13.33
C GLY A 81 -0.30 -21.66 13.78
N PRO A 82 0.71 -20.84 14.09
CA PRO A 82 0.52 -19.43 14.38
C PRO A 82 -0.21 -18.75 13.23
N ALA A 83 -1.28 -18.01 13.56
CA ALA A 83 -2.05 -17.28 12.56
C ALA A 83 -1.32 -16.00 12.14
N VAL A 84 -1.22 -15.76 10.82
CA VAL A 84 -0.70 -14.54 10.21
C VAL A 84 -1.79 -13.94 9.33
N VAL A 85 -2.22 -12.73 9.66
CA VAL A 85 -3.19 -11.97 8.86
C VAL A 85 -2.43 -11.07 7.89
N LEU A 86 -2.75 -11.16 6.61
CA LEU A 86 -2.15 -10.36 5.54
C LEU A 86 -3.18 -9.34 5.02
N ILE A 87 -2.92 -8.04 5.24
CA ILE A 87 -3.83 -6.93 4.93
C ILE A 87 -3.22 -6.09 3.81
N HIS A 88 -3.87 -6.08 2.65
CA HIS A 88 -3.41 -5.39 1.44
C HIS A 88 -3.53 -3.87 1.51
N GLY A 89 -2.95 -3.18 0.52
CA GLY A 89 -2.95 -1.75 0.37
C GLY A 89 -4.25 -1.16 -0.18
N TYR A 90 -4.24 0.16 -0.33
CA TYR A 90 -5.34 0.90 -0.94
C TYR A 90 -5.51 0.49 -2.40
N THR A 91 -6.75 0.21 -2.79
CA THR A 91 -7.18 -0.23 -4.14
C THR A 91 -6.74 -1.62 -4.57
N ASP A 92 -6.06 -2.37 -3.72
CA ASP A 92 -5.66 -3.75 -3.95
C ASP A 92 -6.72 -4.78 -3.45
N ASN A 93 -6.32 -6.01 -3.31
CA ASN A 93 -7.09 -7.11 -2.72
C ASN A 93 -6.13 -8.19 -2.20
N ALA A 94 -6.64 -9.30 -1.65
CA ALA A 94 -5.82 -10.36 -1.07
C ALA A 94 -4.76 -10.95 -2.03
N ARG A 95 -4.94 -10.80 -3.36
CA ARG A 95 -3.98 -11.22 -4.39
C ARG A 95 -2.67 -10.45 -4.32
N ASP A 96 -2.65 -9.28 -3.71
CA ASP A 96 -1.48 -8.45 -3.43
C ASP A 96 -0.31 -9.28 -2.87
N TRP A 97 -0.61 -10.26 -2.03
CA TRP A 97 0.37 -11.10 -1.36
C TRP A 97 0.85 -12.32 -2.14
N VAL A 98 0.24 -12.62 -3.30
CA VAL A 98 0.53 -13.83 -4.09
C VAL A 98 2.01 -13.98 -4.44
N PRO A 99 2.74 -12.94 -4.86
CA PRO A 99 4.16 -13.08 -5.19
C PRO A 99 5.00 -13.62 -4.03
N MET A 100 4.62 -13.27 -2.80
CA MET A 100 5.37 -13.64 -1.59
C MET A 100 4.96 -15.01 -1.02
N LEU A 101 3.76 -15.52 -1.32
CA LEU A 101 3.21 -16.74 -0.71
C LEU A 101 4.14 -17.98 -0.79
N PRO A 102 4.85 -18.25 -1.91
CA PRO A 102 5.74 -19.41 -2.01
C PRO A 102 6.91 -19.39 -1.02
N TYR A 103 7.27 -18.20 -0.52
CA TYR A 103 8.43 -17.98 0.34
C TYR A 103 8.07 -17.82 1.82
N LEU A 104 6.77 -17.69 2.16
CA LEU A 104 6.31 -17.70 3.54
C LEU A 104 6.43 -19.09 4.16
N SER A 105 6.75 -19.14 5.44
CA SER A 105 6.91 -20.41 6.17
C SER A 105 5.61 -21.22 6.17
N LYS A 106 5.71 -22.48 5.81
CA LYS A 106 4.56 -23.44 5.77
C LYS A 106 3.98 -23.74 7.16
N ARG A 107 4.66 -23.34 8.24
CA ARG A 107 4.17 -23.50 9.61
C ARG A 107 3.03 -22.55 9.98
N TYR A 108 2.80 -21.49 9.19
CA TYR A 108 1.78 -20.50 9.49
C TYR A 108 0.41 -20.89 8.93
N ARG A 109 -0.63 -20.51 9.68
CA ARG A 109 -1.98 -20.36 9.16
C ARG A 109 -2.10 -18.97 8.57
N LEU A 110 -2.18 -18.86 7.25
CA LEU A 110 -2.24 -17.59 6.53
C LEU A 110 -3.70 -17.20 6.28
N ILE A 111 -4.09 -16.02 6.75
CA ILE A 111 -5.40 -15.43 6.55
C ILE A 111 -5.21 -14.16 5.70
N LEU A 112 -5.52 -14.27 4.41
CA LEU A 112 -5.45 -13.16 3.47
C LEU A 112 -6.85 -12.59 3.33
N VAL A 113 -7.02 -11.28 3.52
CA VAL A 113 -8.34 -10.66 3.53
C VAL A 113 -8.48 -9.63 2.43
N ASP A 114 -9.63 -9.61 1.74
CA ASP A 114 -10.06 -8.43 1.01
C ASP A 114 -10.72 -7.50 2.05
N ILE A 115 -10.16 -6.33 2.31
CA ILE A 115 -10.78 -5.39 3.26
C ILE A 115 -12.09 -4.83 2.71
N ARG A 116 -12.99 -4.31 3.59
CA ARG A 116 -14.24 -3.68 3.13
C ARG A 116 -13.99 -2.71 1.98
N GLY A 117 -14.90 -2.62 1.03
CA GLY A 117 -14.79 -1.77 -0.15
C GLY A 117 -13.92 -2.35 -1.27
N HIS A 118 -13.12 -3.40 -1.02
CA HIS A 118 -12.13 -3.92 -1.94
C HIS A 118 -12.40 -5.37 -2.33
N GLY A 119 -11.83 -5.80 -3.46
CA GLY A 119 -11.91 -7.18 -3.93
C GLY A 119 -13.35 -7.71 -3.94
N GLN A 120 -13.54 -8.88 -3.33
CA GLN A 120 -14.86 -9.55 -3.24
C GLN A 120 -15.61 -9.24 -1.93
N SER A 121 -15.06 -8.38 -1.06
CA SER A 121 -15.74 -7.93 0.16
C SER A 121 -16.88 -6.95 -0.14
N SER A 122 -17.78 -6.77 0.84
CA SER A 122 -18.87 -5.80 0.75
C SER A 122 -18.35 -4.38 0.55
N LYS A 123 -19.15 -3.57 -0.15
CA LYS A 123 -18.83 -2.18 -0.51
C LYS A 123 -19.93 -1.24 0.02
N PRO A 124 -20.00 -1.05 1.37
CA PRO A 124 -21.03 -0.23 1.99
C PRO A 124 -20.96 1.24 1.54
N GLU A 125 -22.02 1.98 1.81
CA GLU A 125 -22.09 3.40 1.47
C GLU A 125 -21.26 4.29 2.39
N CYS A 126 -20.89 3.82 3.60
CA CYS A 126 -20.15 4.59 4.59
C CYS A 126 -19.15 3.73 5.37
N CYS A 127 -18.50 4.39 6.31
CA CYS A 127 -17.76 3.74 7.39
C CYS A 127 -16.46 3.12 6.90
N TYR A 128 -15.59 3.97 6.37
CA TYR A 128 -14.27 3.61 5.85
C TYR A 128 -13.13 4.20 6.70
N THR A 129 -13.37 4.37 8.02
CA THR A 129 -12.29 4.79 8.91
C THR A 129 -11.33 3.63 9.17
N ARG A 130 -10.10 3.93 9.58
CA ARG A 130 -9.12 2.89 9.94
C ARG A 130 -9.60 1.99 11.09
N LEU A 131 -10.44 2.52 11.99
CA LEU A 131 -11.04 1.72 13.07
C LEU A 131 -12.12 0.77 12.53
N ASP A 132 -12.92 1.20 11.55
CA ASP A 132 -13.90 0.32 10.90
C ASP A 132 -13.21 -0.87 10.25
N PHE A 133 -12.13 -0.63 9.50
CA PHE A 133 -11.31 -1.69 8.91
C PHE A 133 -10.70 -2.62 9.96
N ALA A 134 -10.09 -2.06 10.99
CA ALA A 134 -9.45 -2.86 12.05
C ALA A 134 -10.49 -3.67 12.84
N TYR A 135 -11.68 -3.11 13.04
CA TYR A 135 -12.79 -3.82 13.69
C TYR A 135 -13.31 -4.99 12.86
N ASP A 136 -13.37 -4.85 11.53
CA ASP A 136 -13.70 -5.97 10.64
C ASP A 136 -12.70 -7.11 10.77
N ILE A 137 -11.40 -6.80 10.82
CA ILE A 137 -10.36 -7.82 11.04
C ILE A 137 -10.57 -8.52 12.39
N LYS A 138 -10.90 -7.76 13.43
CA LYS A 138 -11.20 -8.32 14.76
C LYS A 138 -12.38 -9.28 14.70
N LEU A 139 -13.48 -8.89 14.05
CA LEU A 139 -14.67 -9.71 13.90
C LEU A 139 -14.42 -10.97 13.06
N LEU A 140 -13.62 -10.85 11.99
CA LEU A 140 -13.21 -12.00 11.18
C LEU A 140 -12.40 -13.01 12.02
N LEU A 141 -11.43 -12.54 12.80
CA LEU A 141 -10.64 -13.40 13.67
C LEU A 141 -11.48 -14.09 14.74
N ASP A 142 -12.47 -13.41 15.30
CA ASP A 142 -13.42 -14.02 16.25
C ASP A 142 -14.23 -15.14 15.59
N ALA A 143 -14.76 -14.88 14.39
CA ALA A 143 -15.52 -15.87 13.61
C ALA A 143 -14.66 -17.10 13.20
N LEU A 144 -13.36 -16.89 13.01
CA LEU A 144 -12.39 -17.97 12.69
C LEU A 144 -11.81 -18.66 13.94
N GLY A 145 -12.20 -18.25 15.15
CA GLY A 145 -11.69 -18.78 16.40
C GLY A 145 -10.22 -18.46 16.68
N VAL A 146 -9.67 -17.40 16.04
CA VAL A 146 -8.28 -16.98 16.21
C VAL A 146 -8.17 -16.02 17.38
N GLN A 147 -7.58 -16.42 18.47
CA GLN A 147 -7.45 -15.61 19.68
C GLN A 147 -6.31 -14.60 19.59
N LYS A 148 -5.21 -14.92 18.94
CA LYS A 148 -4.03 -14.07 18.79
C LYS A 148 -3.39 -14.33 17.42
N ALA A 149 -2.92 -13.27 16.74
CA ALA A 149 -2.32 -13.37 15.42
C ALA A 149 -1.14 -12.42 15.24
N ASP A 150 -0.27 -12.75 14.31
CA ASP A 150 0.67 -11.81 13.70
C ASP A 150 -0.08 -11.00 12.65
N ILE A 151 0.08 -9.68 12.65
CA ILE A 151 -0.63 -8.78 11.74
C ILE A 151 0.38 -8.14 10.79
N VAL A 152 0.26 -8.44 9.51
CA VAL A 152 1.12 -7.91 8.44
C VAL A 152 0.26 -7.04 7.53
N GLY A 153 0.61 -5.78 7.39
CA GLY A 153 -0.12 -4.85 6.55
C GLY A 153 0.78 -4.06 5.61
N HIS A 154 0.28 -3.79 4.41
CA HIS A 154 0.94 -2.99 3.39
C HIS A 154 0.20 -1.66 3.18
N SER A 155 0.91 -0.54 3.14
CA SER A 155 0.34 0.78 2.83
C SER A 155 -0.90 1.09 3.71
N LEU A 156 -2.11 1.25 3.16
CA LEU A 156 -3.35 1.34 3.94
C LEU A 156 -3.48 0.17 4.93
N GLY A 157 -3.17 -1.06 4.50
CA GLY A 157 -3.18 -2.23 5.37
C GLY A 157 -2.23 -2.12 6.54
N SER A 158 -1.12 -1.39 6.42
CA SER A 158 -0.20 -1.12 7.52
C SER A 158 -0.82 -0.18 8.57
N ILE A 159 -1.59 0.80 8.13
CA ILE A 159 -2.37 1.69 9.01
C ILE A 159 -3.43 0.88 9.77
N ILE A 160 -4.09 -0.04 9.08
CA ILE A 160 -5.08 -0.95 9.68
C ILE A 160 -4.40 -1.89 10.69
N ALA A 161 -3.25 -2.47 10.34
CA ALA A 161 -2.47 -3.35 11.21
C ALA A 161 -2.01 -2.62 12.49
N GLN A 162 -1.51 -1.38 12.35
CA GLN A 162 -1.17 -0.51 13.47
C GLN A 162 -2.39 -0.26 14.36
N THR A 163 -3.51 0.18 13.78
CA THR A 163 -4.75 0.45 14.51
C THR A 163 -5.26 -0.81 15.24
N PHE A 164 -5.22 -1.97 14.58
CA PHE A 164 -5.58 -3.23 15.23
C PHE A 164 -4.73 -3.50 16.46
N ALA A 165 -3.42 -3.39 16.34
CA ALA A 165 -2.50 -3.66 17.44
C ALA A 165 -2.59 -2.65 18.59
N GLU A 166 -2.96 -1.40 18.30
CA GLU A 166 -3.18 -0.35 19.29
C GLU A 166 -4.46 -0.55 20.11
N TYR A 167 -5.53 -1.07 19.48
CA TYR A 167 -6.83 -1.27 20.12
C TYR A 167 -7.01 -2.67 20.73
N TRP A 168 -6.33 -3.68 20.20
CA TRP A 168 -6.37 -5.07 20.69
C TRP A 168 -4.96 -5.65 20.86
N PRO A 169 -4.15 -5.08 21.78
CA PRO A 169 -2.76 -5.50 21.99
C PRO A 169 -2.67 -6.97 22.45
N GLU A 170 -3.65 -7.46 23.22
CA GLU A 170 -3.73 -8.86 23.66
C GLU A 170 -4.00 -9.84 22.53
N ARG A 171 -4.59 -9.37 21.42
CA ARG A 171 -4.88 -10.12 20.20
C ARG A 171 -3.73 -10.12 19.20
N THR A 172 -2.67 -9.35 19.46
CA THR A 172 -1.56 -9.12 18.54
C THR A 172 -0.30 -9.78 19.05
N ALA A 173 0.28 -10.69 18.25
CA ALA A 173 1.56 -11.32 18.56
C ALA A 173 2.72 -10.42 18.08
N HIS A 174 2.80 -10.18 16.80
CA HIS A 174 3.75 -9.25 16.17
C HIS A 174 3.00 -8.36 15.18
N VAL A 175 3.61 -7.23 14.83
CA VAL A 175 3.14 -6.33 13.77
C VAL A 175 4.23 -6.12 12.74
N VAL A 176 3.89 -6.26 11.47
CA VAL A 176 4.76 -5.91 10.35
C VAL A 176 4.09 -4.81 9.53
N LEU A 177 4.74 -3.65 9.47
CA LEU A 177 4.25 -2.49 8.75
C LEU A 177 5.10 -2.29 7.49
N VAL A 178 4.54 -2.66 6.34
CA VAL A 178 5.20 -2.52 5.04
C VAL A 178 4.75 -1.22 4.39
N SER A 179 5.70 -0.39 4.00
CA SER A 179 5.46 0.92 3.36
C SER A 179 4.45 1.77 4.14
N SER A 180 4.70 1.92 5.45
CA SER A 180 3.82 2.64 6.38
C SER A 180 4.29 4.07 6.60
N THR A 181 3.31 4.95 6.85
CA THR A 181 3.54 6.34 7.28
C THR A 181 3.56 6.47 8.81
N GLY A 182 2.84 5.62 9.52
CA GLY A 182 2.60 5.73 10.96
C GLY A 182 1.99 7.05 11.44
N GLY A 183 1.65 7.93 10.51
CA GLY A 183 1.21 9.29 10.75
C GLY A 183 2.31 10.33 10.43
N SER A 184 1.91 11.54 10.10
CA SER A 184 2.83 12.66 9.90
C SER A 184 3.05 13.41 11.21
N PRO A 185 4.28 13.82 11.58
CA PRO A 185 4.55 14.60 12.78
C PRO A 185 3.74 15.89 12.80
N PRO A 186 3.20 16.30 13.95
CA PRO A 186 2.55 17.59 14.08
C PRO A 186 3.55 18.73 13.79
N GLY A 187 3.09 19.78 13.09
CA GLY A 187 3.86 20.99 12.85
C GLY A 187 4.85 20.95 11.70
N ARG A 188 4.87 19.89 10.92
CA ARG A 188 5.73 19.81 9.73
C ARG A 188 5.15 20.63 8.57
N PRO A 189 5.95 21.49 7.92
CA PRO A 189 5.54 22.10 6.65
C PRO A 189 5.35 20.96 5.63
N LYS A 190 4.12 20.76 5.17
CA LYS A 190 3.86 19.83 4.07
C LYS A 190 4.50 20.44 2.82
N LYS A 191 5.64 19.90 2.40
CA LYS A 191 6.05 20.10 1.01
C LYS A 191 4.95 19.50 0.14
N PRO A 192 4.46 20.20 -0.88
CA PRO A 192 3.57 19.57 -1.84
C PRO A 192 4.32 18.33 -2.38
N PRO A 193 3.71 17.15 -2.36
CA PRO A 193 4.34 15.97 -2.92
C PRO A 193 4.63 16.22 -4.40
N PRO A 194 5.67 15.59 -4.95
CA PRO A 194 5.98 15.70 -6.40
C PRO A 194 4.77 15.31 -7.27
N PHE A 195 3.91 14.47 -6.74
CA PHE A 195 2.67 14.01 -7.35
C PHE A 195 1.55 14.01 -6.29
N ASP A 196 0.55 14.87 -6.49
CA ASP A 196 -0.63 14.92 -5.61
C ASP A 196 -1.64 13.85 -6.03
N PHE A 197 -1.42 12.61 -5.55
CA PHE A 197 -2.31 11.49 -5.82
C PHE A 197 -3.75 11.75 -5.33
N ALA A 198 -3.92 12.51 -4.24
CA ALA A 198 -5.26 12.82 -3.73
C ALA A 198 -6.01 13.73 -4.70
N ALA A 199 -5.34 14.73 -5.28
CA ALA A 199 -5.93 15.58 -6.32
C ALA A 199 -6.25 14.77 -7.59
N GLU A 200 -5.41 13.84 -8.00
CA GLU A 200 -5.65 13.00 -9.16
C GLU A 200 -6.83 12.03 -8.94
N ILE A 201 -6.92 11.38 -7.76
CA ILE A 201 -8.07 10.53 -7.40
C ILE A 201 -9.38 11.32 -7.47
N ARG A 202 -9.40 12.59 -7.01
CA ARG A 202 -10.60 13.43 -7.05
C ARG A 202 -11.03 13.83 -8.47
N LYS A 203 -10.18 13.66 -9.47
CA LYS A 203 -10.50 13.90 -10.89
C LYS A 203 -11.07 12.64 -11.57
N LEU A 204 -10.95 11.46 -10.96
CA LEU A 204 -11.48 10.22 -11.52
C LEU A 204 -12.99 10.33 -11.77
N LYS A 205 -13.45 9.61 -12.76
CA LYS A 205 -14.87 9.47 -13.13
C LYS A 205 -15.21 8.01 -13.34
N GLU A 206 -16.46 7.64 -13.11
CA GLU A 206 -16.94 6.31 -13.43
C GLU A 206 -17.43 6.22 -14.88
N PRO A 207 -17.15 5.11 -15.57
CA PRO A 207 -16.30 3.99 -15.12
C PRO A 207 -14.82 4.40 -15.08
N ILE A 208 -14.10 3.92 -14.05
CA ILE A 208 -12.66 4.15 -13.96
C ILE A 208 -11.96 3.31 -15.03
N GLU A 209 -11.15 3.96 -15.86
CA GLU A 209 -10.43 3.31 -16.95
C GLU A 209 -9.11 2.73 -16.46
N ALA A 210 -9.01 1.38 -16.44
CA ALA A 210 -7.84 0.65 -15.93
C ALA A 210 -6.53 1.01 -16.63
N ASP A 211 -6.59 1.41 -17.91
CA ASP A 211 -5.43 1.76 -18.72
C ASP A 211 -5.24 3.29 -18.88
N SER A 212 -5.92 4.10 -18.05
CA SER A 212 -5.67 5.53 -18.02
C SER A 212 -4.24 5.85 -17.54
N PRO A 213 -3.66 7.00 -17.94
CA PRO A 213 -2.31 7.39 -17.50
C PRO A 213 -2.15 7.41 -15.97
N PHE A 214 -3.18 7.82 -15.24
CA PHE A 214 -3.18 7.79 -13.78
C PHE A 214 -3.08 6.36 -13.26
N MET A 215 -3.93 5.45 -13.75
CA MET A 215 -3.96 4.06 -13.31
C MET A 215 -2.66 3.31 -13.66
N ILE A 216 -2.03 3.62 -14.79
CA ILE A 216 -0.73 3.06 -15.13
C ILE A 216 0.34 3.55 -14.15
N ALA A 217 0.40 4.85 -13.88
CA ALA A 217 1.36 5.43 -12.95
C ALA A 217 1.16 4.98 -11.50
N TRP A 218 -0.08 4.69 -11.09
CA TRP A 218 -0.42 4.23 -9.74
C TRP A 218 0.21 2.86 -9.40
N TRP A 219 0.39 1.99 -10.41
CA TRP A 219 1.03 0.68 -10.27
C TRP A 219 2.45 0.62 -10.84
N ASP A 220 3.07 1.77 -11.09
CA ASP A 220 4.46 1.79 -11.54
C ASP A 220 5.42 1.34 -10.41
N SER A 221 6.52 0.72 -10.81
CA SER A 221 7.50 0.17 -9.88
C SER A 221 8.92 0.43 -10.41
N PRO A 222 9.87 0.83 -9.56
CA PRO A 222 11.24 1.10 -9.99
C PRO A 222 11.99 -0.15 -10.47
N THR A 223 11.50 -1.33 -10.10
CA THR A 223 12.02 -2.61 -10.58
C THR A 223 10.93 -3.37 -11.32
N PRO A 224 11.28 -4.18 -12.33
CA PRO A 224 10.29 -4.92 -13.10
C PRO A 224 9.49 -5.91 -12.23
N VAL A 225 8.17 -5.85 -12.34
CA VAL A 225 7.21 -6.78 -11.74
C VAL A 225 6.46 -7.49 -12.88
N ASP A 226 5.92 -8.67 -12.62
CA ASP A 226 5.13 -9.42 -13.61
C ASP A 226 4.02 -8.53 -14.21
N PRO A 227 4.06 -8.24 -15.52
CA PRO A 227 3.12 -7.29 -16.14
C PRO A 227 1.68 -7.79 -16.15
N ASP A 228 1.46 -9.12 -16.17
CA ASP A 228 0.13 -9.71 -16.17
C ASP A 228 -0.51 -9.57 -14.79
N PHE A 229 0.28 -9.75 -13.74
CA PHE A 229 -0.14 -9.48 -12.37
C PHE A 229 -0.54 -8.02 -12.19
N ILE A 230 0.32 -7.08 -12.57
CA ILE A 230 0.05 -5.64 -12.46
C ILE A 230 -1.21 -5.24 -13.24
N ARG A 231 -1.35 -5.73 -14.48
CA ARG A 231 -2.54 -5.45 -15.29
C ARG A 231 -3.82 -5.93 -14.60
N ARG A 232 -3.76 -7.09 -13.96
CA ARG A 232 -4.91 -7.66 -13.24
C ARG A 232 -5.26 -6.86 -11.99
N GLN A 233 -4.26 -6.47 -11.16
CA GLN A 233 -4.47 -5.59 -10.01
C GLN A 233 -5.14 -4.29 -10.44
N ARG A 234 -4.62 -3.66 -11.48
CA ARG A 234 -5.14 -2.41 -12.04
C ARG A 234 -6.59 -2.53 -12.53
N LYS A 235 -6.92 -3.64 -13.20
CA LYS A 235 -8.29 -3.92 -13.65
C LYS A 235 -9.26 -4.07 -12.48
N ASP A 236 -8.86 -4.77 -11.43
CA ASP A 236 -9.71 -4.97 -10.24
C ASP A 236 -9.92 -3.65 -9.48
N ALA A 237 -8.87 -2.86 -9.36
CA ALA A 237 -8.97 -1.53 -8.76
C ALA A 237 -9.92 -0.60 -9.51
N ALA A 238 -9.91 -0.65 -10.85
CA ALA A 238 -10.86 0.10 -11.69
C ALA A 238 -12.32 -0.35 -11.45
N GLY A 239 -12.54 -1.57 -10.99
CA GLY A 239 -13.87 -2.09 -10.61
C GLY A 239 -14.34 -1.66 -9.21
N ILE A 240 -13.50 -1.02 -8.41
CA ILE A 240 -13.91 -0.46 -7.11
C ILE A 240 -14.72 0.82 -7.37
N PRO A 241 -15.93 0.96 -6.80
CA PRO A 241 -16.72 2.19 -6.95
C PRO A 241 -15.95 3.43 -6.53
N LEU A 242 -16.04 4.50 -7.30
CA LEU A 242 -15.33 5.76 -7.03
C LEU A 242 -15.63 6.33 -5.64
N ARG A 243 -16.86 6.15 -5.15
CA ARG A 243 -17.24 6.55 -3.78
C ARG A 243 -16.39 5.87 -2.71
N VAL A 244 -15.96 4.62 -2.94
CA VAL A 244 -15.06 3.89 -2.02
C VAL A 244 -13.66 4.49 -2.07
N TRP A 245 -13.14 4.78 -3.27
CA TRP A 245 -11.88 5.49 -3.43
C TRP A 245 -11.88 6.79 -2.62
N LEU A 246 -12.91 7.61 -2.79
CA LEU A 246 -13.01 8.90 -2.11
C LEU A 246 -13.21 8.74 -0.59
N ALA A 247 -14.04 7.80 -0.16
CA ALA A 247 -14.29 7.58 1.26
C ALA A 247 -13.00 7.12 2.00
N VAL A 248 -12.23 6.20 1.43
CA VAL A 248 -10.96 5.76 2.01
C VAL A 248 -9.94 6.89 2.03
N LEU A 249 -9.84 7.65 0.92
CA LEU A 249 -8.96 8.82 0.82
C LEU A 249 -9.25 9.84 1.92
N ASP A 250 -10.52 10.07 2.24
CA ASP A 250 -10.94 11.11 3.18
C ASP A 250 -10.98 10.63 4.64
N GLN A 251 -11.23 9.34 4.89
CA GLN A 251 -11.49 8.83 6.24
C GLN A 251 -10.37 7.98 6.81
N ALA A 252 -9.68 7.18 6.00
CA ALA A 252 -8.65 6.27 6.49
C ALA A 252 -7.22 6.79 6.30
N LEU A 253 -6.92 7.40 5.15
CA LEU A 253 -5.55 7.79 4.80
C LEU A 253 -5.04 9.04 5.54
N PRO A 254 -5.85 10.06 5.89
CA PRO A 254 -5.32 11.20 6.62
C PRO A 254 -4.75 10.79 7.97
N ALA A 255 -3.52 11.20 8.25
CA ALA A 255 -2.85 10.88 9.52
C ALA A 255 -3.62 11.41 10.73
N ASN A 256 -4.16 12.63 10.58
CA ASN A 256 -4.93 13.33 11.61
C ASN A 256 -6.28 13.72 11.06
N ASN A 257 -7.34 13.18 11.61
CA ASN A 257 -8.71 13.55 11.29
C ASN A 257 -9.63 13.32 12.50
N ILE A 258 -10.91 13.58 12.35
CA ILE A 258 -11.91 13.37 13.42
C ILE A 258 -12.03 11.91 13.88
N TYR A 259 -11.50 10.96 13.11
CA TYR A 259 -11.51 9.52 13.41
C TYR A 259 -10.23 9.03 14.11
N GLY A 260 -9.36 9.94 14.51
CA GLY A 260 -8.17 9.66 15.31
C GLY A 260 -6.87 10.17 14.68
N ASP A 261 -5.86 10.20 15.52
CA ASP A 261 -4.50 10.65 15.20
C ASP A 261 -3.57 9.44 15.26
N LEU A 262 -3.06 9.00 14.12
CA LEU A 262 -2.16 7.85 14.03
C LEU A 262 -0.90 8.02 14.86
N GLN A 263 -0.33 9.21 14.86
CA GLN A 263 0.93 9.42 15.56
C GLN A 263 0.75 9.47 17.09
N ASN A 264 -0.30 10.11 17.57
CA ASN A 264 -0.58 10.17 19.00
C ASN A 264 -1.07 8.83 19.56
N SER A 265 -1.51 7.91 18.70
CA SER A 265 -1.89 6.56 19.11
C SER A 265 -0.72 5.57 19.18
N LEU A 266 0.42 5.84 18.49
CA LEU A 266 1.61 4.98 18.46
C LEU A 266 2.10 4.49 19.85
N PRO A 267 2.05 5.26 20.93
CA PRO A 267 2.41 4.77 22.26
C PRO A 267 1.56 3.58 22.76
N ARG A 268 0.40 3.33 22.15
CA ARG A 268 -0.45 2.15 22.44
C ARG A 268 0.04 0.88 21.75
N LEU A 269 0.86 1.00 20.72
CA LEU A 269 1.44 -0.14 19.99
C LEU A 269 2.50 -0.83 20.86
N LYS A 270 2.12 -1.93 21.50
CA LYS A 270 2.97 -2.69 22.43
C LYS A 270 3.60 -3.92 21.83
N ALA A 271 3.00 -4.45 20.76
CA ALA A 271 3.51 -5.65 20.09
C ALA A 271 4.89 -5.40 19.47
N PRO A 272 5.78 -6.41 19.47
CA PRO A 272 7.01 -6.36 18.68
C PRO A 272 6.70 -5.93 17.26
N THR A 273 7.43 -4.93 16.75
CA THR A 273 7.13 -4.29 15.46
C THR A 273 8.31 -4.40 14.50
N LEU A 274 8.01 -4.70 13.24
CA LEU A 274 8.95 -4.64 12.13
C LEU A 274 8.46 -3.61 11.11
N LEU A 275 9.34 -2.68 10.73
CA LEU A 275 9.13 -1.69 9.70
C LEU A 275 9.88 -2.10 8.43
N ILE A 276 9.17 -2.15 7.29
CA ILE A 276 9.75 -2.50 5.99
C ILE A 276 9.45 -1.39 4.99
N TRP A 277 10.49 -0.94 4.24
CA TRP A 277 10.35 0.01 3.14
C TRP A 277 11.25 -0.34 1.96
N GLY A 278 10.88 0.09 0.77
CA GLY A 278 11.78 0.26 -0.36
C GLY A 278 12.47 1.62 -0.29
N SER A 279 13.75 1.71 -0.69
CA SER A 279 14.49 2.97 -0.66
C SER A 279 14.03 3.96 -1.74
N LYS A 280 13.36 3.46 -2.78
CA LYS A 280 12.81 4.22 -3.91
C LYS A 280 11.28 4.42 -3.82
N ASP A 281 10.69 4.17 -2.65
CA ASP A 281 9.27 4.41 -2.43
C ASP A 281 8.94 5.90 -2.64
N PRO A 282 8.12 6.27 -3.65
CA PRO A 282 7.82 7.66 -3.95
C PRO A 282 6.79 8.27 -3.00
N ILE A 283 6.10 7.45 -2.22
CA ILE A 283 5.04 7.86 -1.29
C ILE A 283 5.59 8.02 0.12
N MET A 284 6.43 7.07 0.56
CA MET A 284 7.02 7.07 1.90
C MET A 284 8.39 7.75 1.88
N GLU A 285 8.42 9.09 1.82
CA GLU A 285 9.64 9.88 1.86
C GLU A 285 10.46 9.61 3.14
N GLU A 286 11.77 9.83 3.08
CA GLU A 286 12.68 9.50 4.20
C GLU A 286 12.33 10.18 5.51
N ASP A 287 11.81 11.37 5.44
CA ASP A 287 11.39 12.12 6.62
C ASP A 287 10.13 11.52 7.30
N VAL A 288 9.21 10.94 6.52
CA VAL A 288 8.05 10.19 7.04
C VAL A 288 8.54 8.91 7.71
N ARG A 289 9.47 8.19 7.05
CA ARG A 289 10.09 6.98 7.61
C ARG A 289 10.85 7.27 8.89
N GLN A 290 11.63 8.38 8.93
CA GLN A 290 12.36 8.80 10.13
C GLN A 290 11.41 9.10 11.28
N SER A 291 10.31 9.82 11.02
CA SER A 291 9.31 10.11 12.05
C SER A 291 8.73 8.84 12.69
N LEU A 292 8.47 7.81 11.89
CA LEU A 292 7.94 6.55 12.42
C LEU A 292 9.01 5.78 13.21
N ARG A 293 10.27 5.80 12.76
CA ARG A 293 11.40 5.23 13.52
C ARG A 293 11.57 5.91 14.89
N ASP A 294 11.48 7.23 14.92
CA ASP A 294 11.62 8.01 16.16
C ASP A 294 10.48 7.71 17.15
N ALA A 295 9.27 7.51 16.62
CA ALA A 295 8.11 7.18 17.44
C ALA A 295 8.09 5.70 17.92
N LEU A 296 8.82 4.81 17.24
CA LEU A 296 8.92 3.39 17.56
C LEU A 296 10.39 2.95 17.70
N PRO A 297 11.11 3.44 18.71
CA PRO A 297 12.57 3.23 18.84
C PRO A 297 12.96 1.76 19.02
N ASN A 298 12.05 0.89 19.45
CA ASN A 298 12.27 -0.54 19.63
C ASN A 298 11.87 -1.36 18.40
N ALA A 299 11.31 -0.75 17.36
CA ALA A 299 10.96 -1.47 16.15
C ALA A 299 12.21 -1.93 15.40
N LYS A 300 12.17 -3.18 14.88
CA LYS A 300 13.15 -3.61 13.90
C LYS A 300 12.87 -2.89 12.57
N VAL A 301 13.92 -2.54 11.85
CA VAL A 301 13.80 -1.81 10.58
C VAL A 301 14.55 -2.54 9.47
N LYS A 302 13.91 -2.70 8.33
CA LYS A 302 14.52 -3.18 7.10
C LYS A 302 14.15 -2.27 5.93
N THR A 303 15.15 -1.64 5.32
CA THR A 303 14.99 -0.95 4.03
C THR A 303 15.61 -1.80 2.94
N PHE A 304 14.87 -2.03 1.86
CA PHE A 304 15.32 -2.73 0.67
C PHE A 304 15.80 -1.69 -0.35
N ASP A 305 17.08 -1.75 -0.70
CA ASP A 305 17.67 -0.79 -1.63
C ASP A 305 17.15 -1.01 -3.06
N GLY A 306 16.85 0.09 -3.74
CA GLY A 306 16.35 0.09 -5.11
C GLY A 306 14.88 -0.26 -5.27
N LEU A 307 14.19 -0.77 -4.23
CA LEU A 307 12.78 -1.16 -4.32
C LEU A 307 11.84 0.01 -4.02
N GLY A 308 10.61 -0.06 -4.56
CA GLY A 308 9.56 0.94 -4.47
C GLY A 308 8.58 0.72 -3.33
N HIS A 309 7.33 1.14 -3.59
CA HIS A 309 6.24 1.08 -2.62
C HIS A 309 5.74 -0.33 -2.32
N ASN A 310 5.93 -1.27 -3.26
CA ASN A 310 5.51 -2.66 -3.14
C ASN A 310 6.72 -3.62 -3.10
N PRO A 311 7.59 -3.54 -2.07
CA PRO A 311 8.85 -4.28 -2.06
C PRO A 311 8.66 -5.80 -2.16
N PHE A 312 7.52 -6.33 -1.69
CA PHE A 312 7.19 -7.77 -1.75
C PHE A 312 6.69 -8.24 -3.13
N TRP A 313 6.43 -7.33 -4.07
CA TRP A 313 6.25 -7.66 -5.49
C TRP A 313 7.61 -7.71 -6.22
N GLU A 314 8.50 -6.82 -5.83
CA GLU A 314 9.78 -6.57 -6.47
C GLU A 314 10.87 -7.56 -6.02
N ASP A 315 10.92 -7.87 -4.72
CA ASP A 315 11.76 -8.92 -4.12
C ASP A 315 10.94 -9.77 -3.14
N PRO A 316 10.01 -10.61 -3.65
CA PRO A 316 9.11 -11.39 -2.81
C PRO A 316 9.83 -12.35 -1.88
N ARG A 317 10.96 -12.93 -2.32
CA ARG A 317 11.77 -13.84 -1.50
C ARG A 317 12.44 -13.09 -0.35
N GLY A 318 13.17 -12.02 -0.65
CA GLY A 318 13.91 -11.27 0.36
C GLY A 318 12.98 -10.68 1.43
N VAL A 319 11.82 -10.16 1.03
CA VAL A 319 10.82 -9.64 1.99
C VAL A 319 10.24 -10.76 2.84
N ALA A 320 9.88 -11.91 2.24
CA ALA A 320 9.36 -13.05 2.99
C ALA A 320 10.39 -13.61 3.99
N GLU A 321 11.67 -13.68 3.63
CA GLU A 321 12.75 -14.13 4.53
C GLU A 321 12.86 -13.24 5.77
N VAL A 322 12.79 -11.91 5.59
CA VAL A 322 12.82 -10.94 6.69
C VAL A 322 11.59 -11.08 7.59
N ILE A 323 10.40 -11.23 7.01
CA ILE A 323 9.15 -11.44 7.75
C ILE A 323 9.22 -12.77 8.53
N ASN A 324 9.60 -13.87 7.88
CA ASN A 324 9.73 -15.18 8.52
C ASN A 324 10.68 -15.15 9.71
N ALA A 325 11.85 -14.52 9.56
CA ALA A 325 12.82 -14.38 10.63
C ALA A 325 12.26 -13.57 11.81
N PHE A 326 11.55 -12.48 11.52
CA PHE A 326 10.95 -11.65 12.56
C PHE A 326 9.83 -12.36 13.30
N LEU A 327 8.87 -12.98 12.62
CA LEU A 327 7.76 -13.71 13.22
C LEU A 327 8.19 -14.98 13.95
N SER A 328 9.45 -15.39 13.81
CA SER A 328 10.03 -16.53 14.54
C SER A 328 10.60 -16.16 15.89
N THR A 329 10.69 -14.85 16.21
CA THR A 329 11.21 -14.39 17.51
C THR A 329 10.17 -14.64 18.59
N PRO A 330 10.58 -15.00 19.84
CA PRO A 330 9.65 -15.05 20.97
C PRO A 330 9.01 -13.68 21.23
N ASN A 331 7.74 -13.68 21.67
CA ASN A 331 7.01 -12.51 22.13
C ASN A 331 7.40 -12.14 23.57
#